data_27f12d80f498a0851adf52825b0d5f37
#
_entry.id   27f12d80f498a0851adf52825b0d5f37
#
_cell.length_a   1.000
_cell.length_b   1.000
_cell.length_c   1.000
_cell.angle_alpha   90.00
_cell.angle_beta   90.00
_cell.angle_gamma   90.00
#
_symmetry.space_group_name_H-M   'P 1'
#
loop_
_entity.id
_entity.type
_entity.pdbx_description
1 polymer ?
#
loop_
_entity_poly.entity_id
_entity_poly.type
_entity_poly.pdbx_seq_one_letter_code
_entity_poly.pdbx_strand_id
1 'polypeptide(L)'
;MNVPVAISGGGIIGNYISLRLKRNNIDSLIIEKSDYMPDMSEGIRTLTLNNHSMSLLKAEGIDIESAPINEINALDGEGTGKIQFLADDINESHLSHVVMFNDLKNRLTELCKDKTLFNNEINSIQKFNSEDTSEAILKDGDSLHAQIIAGCDGRNSNIAKITGLPNEHYEYKQTAITFIGHVINNNNSLIAHQAFSEKGIFALMPMPNKDSKKNRYTIVWSIDNSILQNISPTEYVKNNLSFFESKLNIKIEVNSEILNFKLSNHHFKNYIKDSVVLIGDAAHSIHPLAGQGINLGLADADIFCEEIINAYNKGLKINNKAILKKYEIRRKGMNLLMLKSMDFFVDFFSSKNLYIILLRNFGLNSVNKTKFLKAFFMRHASGLNKF
;
A
#
# COMPACT_ATOMS: atom_id res chain seq x y z
N MET A 1 14.15 -1.28 -29.18
CA MET A 1 14.19 -2.47 -28.27
C MET A 1 12.86 -3.19 -28.37
N ASN A 2 12.82 -4.53 -28.22
CA ASN A 2 11.57 -5.31 -28.26
C ASN A 2 11.48 -6.20 -27.02
N VAL A 3 10.36 -6.12 -26.30
CA VAL A 3 10.09 -6.93 -25.09
C VAL A 3 8.63 -7.36 -25.03
N PRO A 4 8.30 -8.53 -24.42
CA PRO A 4 6.91 -8.92 -24.18
C PRO A 4 6.20 -7.90 -23.27
N VAL A 5 6.83 -7.47 -22.17
CA VAL A 5 6.24 -6.56 -21.18
C VAL A 5 7.20 -5.42 -20.85
N ALA A 6 6.79 -4.19 -21.13
CA ALA A 6 7.43 -2.97 -20.62
C ALA A 6 6.76 -2.55 -19.32
N ILE A 7 7.54 -2.26 -18.28
CA ILE A 7 7.05 -1.89 -16.95
C ILE A 7 7.49 -0.46 -16.66
N SER A 8 6.57 0.48 -16.60
CA SER A 8 6.85 1.85 -16.19
C SER A 8 6.82 1.96 -14.68
N GLY A 9 7.99 2.24 -14.07
CA GLY A 9 8.19 2.38 -12.63
C GLY A 9 8.89 1.20 -11.96
N GLY A 10 10.13 1.43 -11.49
CA GLY A 10 10.98 0.50 -10.75
C GLY A 10 10.71 0.51 -9.24
N GLY A 11 9.47 0.75 -8.82
CA GLY A 11 9.02 0.63 -7.44
C GLY A 11 8.81 -0.83 -7.01
N ILE A 12 8.23 -1.03 -5.81
CA ILE A 12 7.96 -2.38 -5.26
C ILE A 12 7.11 -3.20 -6.23
N ILE A 13 6.06 -2.61 -6.80
CA ILE A 13 5.10 -3.30 -7.67
C ILE A 13 5.74 -3.68 -9.00
N GLY A 14 6.42 -2.75 -9.68
CA GLY A 14 7.06 -3.03 -10.96
C GLY A 14 8.17 -4.06 -10.87
N ASN A 15 9.01 -3.97 -9.83
CA ASN A 15 10.07 -4.94 -9.59
C ASN A 15 9.49 -6.34 -9.26
N TYR A 16 8.43 -6.43 -8.45
CA TYR A 16 7.75 -7.69 -8.17
C TYR A 16 7.22 -8.36 -9.46
N ILE A 17 6.57 -7.58 -10.33
CA ILE A 17 6.07 -8.07 -11.64
C ILE A 17 7.23 -8.63 -12.47
N SER A 18 8.33 -7.88 -12.59
CA SER A 18 9.50 -8.30 -13.38
C SER A 18 10.08 -9.61 -12.87
N LEU A 19 10.26 -9.77 -11.54
CA LEU A 19 10.77 -11.00 -10.94
C LEU A 19 9.86 -12.19 -11.22
N ARG A 20 8.53 -12.01 -11.03
CA ARG A 20 7.56 -13.08 -11.22
C ARG A 20 7.45 -13.51 -12.68
N LEU A 21 7.50 -12.57 -13.64
CA LEU A 21 7.53 -12.86 -15.08
C LEU A 21 8.82 -13.59 -15.47
N LYS A 22 9.99 -13.10 -14.99
CA LYS A 22 11.29 -13.73 -15.23
C LYS A 22 11.32 -15.20 -14.78
N ARG A 23 10.76 -15.50 -13.62
CA ARG A 23 10.66 -16.87 -13.09
C ARG A 23 9.83 -17.81 -13.97
N ASN A 24 8.95 -17.25 -14.78
CA ASN A 24 8.10 -17.97 -15.74
C ASN A 24 8.57 -17.80 -17.21
N ASN A 25 9.85 -17.44 -17.42
CA ASN A 25 10.48 -17.27 -18.72
C ASN A 25 9.80 -16.24 -19.64
N ILE A 26 9.15 -15.24 -19.05
CA ILE A 26 8.59 -14.09 -19.77
C ILE A 26 9.53 -12.90 -19.55
N ASP A 27 10.10 -12.40 -20.62
CA ASP A 27 11.01 -11.26 -20.56
C ASP A 27 10.26 -9.95 -20.30
N SER A 28 10.91 -9.05 -19.56
CA SER A 28 10.37 -7.72 -19.25
C SER A 28 11.48 -6.70 -19.11
N LEU A 29 11.17 -5.43 -19.38
CA LEU A 29 12.07 -4.30 -19.15
C LEU A 29 11.38 -3.28 -18.27
N ILE A 30 12.02 -2.90 -17.18
CA ILE A 30 11.58 -1.84 -16.28
C ILE A 30 12.18 -0.51 -16.77
N ILE A 31 11.34 0.51 -16.86
CA ILE A 31 11.73 1.88 -17.16
C ILE A 31 11.53 2.70 -15.87
N GLU A 32 12.63 3.18 -15.29
CA GLU A 32 12.62 3.91 -14.01
C GLU A 32 13.21 5.30 -14.20
N LYS A 33 12.45 6.31 -13.78
CA LYS A 33 12.85 7.73 -13.94
C LYS A 33 14.01 8.16 -13.04
N SER A 34 14.16 7.48 -11.91
CA SER A 34 15.23 7.76 -10.94
C SER A 34 16.51 7.07 -11.34
N ASP A 35 17.63 7.60 -10.85
CA ASP A 35 18.91 6.92 -10.94
C ASP A 35 18.95 5.67 -10.05
N TYR A 36 19.88 4.77 -10.37
CA TYR A 36 20.19 3.65 -9.48
C TYR A 36 20.98 4.17 -8.27
N MET A 37 20.24 4.53 -7.23
CA MET A 37 20.81 4.93 -5.94
C MET A 37 20.09 4.18 -4.82
N PRO A 38 20.70 3.13 -4.25
CA PRO A 38 20.18 2.50 -3.05
C PRO A 38 20.17 3.52 -1.91
N ASP A 39 19.01 3.74 -1.33
CA ASP A 39 18.90 4.58 -0.13
C ASP A 39 19.29 3.75 1.09
N MET A 40 20.54 3.89 1.52
CA MET A 40 21.10 3.19 2.67
C MET A 40 20.68 3.80 4.02
N SER A 41 19.95 4.91 4.01
CA SER A 41 19.38 5.47 5.23
C SER A 41 18.31 4.50 5.78
N GLU A 42 18.18 4.45 7.09
CA GLU A 42 17.13 3.65 7.72
C GLU A 42 15.73 4.11 7.28
N GLY A 43 15.60 5.41 7.00
CA GLY A 43 14.34 6.04 6.61
C GLY A 43 13.33 6.05 7.76
N ILE A 44 12.22 6.76 7.56
CA ILE A 44 11.11 6.82 8.52
C ILE A 44 9.93 6.00 8.02
N ARG A 45 9.88 5.76 6.71
CA ARG A 45 8.74 5.14 6.06
C ARG A 45 8.76 3.62 6.27
N THR A 46 7.65 3.12 6.79
CA THR A 46 7.38 1.69 6.92
C THR A 46 6.20 1.27 6.05
N LEU A 47 6.09 -0.05 5.84
CA LEU A 47 4.96 -0.68 5.18
C LEU A 47 4.41 -1.77 6.09
N THR A 48 3.09 -1.90 6.15
CA THR A 48 2.43 -3.02 6.81
C THR A 48 1.97 -4.02 5.75
N LEU A 49 2.61 -5.17 5.72
CA LEU A 49 2.31 -6.27 4.79
C LEU A 49 1.43 -7.31 5.49
N ASN A 50 0.33 -7.68 4.86
CA ASN A 50 -0.48 -8.79 5.33
C ASN A 50 0.18 -10.13 4.99
N ASN A 51 -0.33 -11.24 5.55
CA ASN A 51 0.25 -12.57 5.37
C ASN A 51 0.31 -13.00 3.89
N HIS A 52 -0.71 -12.62 3.10
CA HIS A 52 -0.71 -12.89 1.67
C HIS A 52 0.42 -12.16 0.95
N SER A 53 0.58 -10.86 1.18
CA SER A 53 1.66 -10.06 0.58
C SER A 53 3.04 -10.58 0.97
N MET A 54 3.24 -10.98 2.25
CA MET A 54 4.47 -11.61 2.68
C MET A 54 4.74 -12.94 1.95
N SER A 55 3.71 -13.76 1.77
CA SER A 55 3.84 -15.03 1.03
C SER A 55 4.19 -14.82 -0.44
N LEU A 56 3.63 -13.78 -1.08
CA LEU A 56 3.96 -13.43 -2.46
C LEU A 56 5.44 -13.03 -2.61
N LEU A 57 5.94 -12.17 -1.72
CA LEU A 57 7.34 -11.76 -1.72
C LEU A 57 8.28 -12.94 -1.46
N LYS A 58 7.96 -13.76 -0.48
CA LYS A 58 8.74 -14.98 -0.14
C LYS A 58 8.77 -15.99 -1.30
N ALA A 59 7.67 -16.14 -2.04
CA ALA A 59 7.61 -16.99 -3.22
C ALA A 59 8.58 -16.55 -4.32
N GLU A 60 8.90 -15.26 -4.42
CA GLU A 60 9.88 -14.70 -5.35
C GLU A 60 11.32 -14.66 -4.74
N GLY A 61 11.55 -15.29 -3.60
CA GLY A 61 12.87 -15.34 -2.96
C GLY A 61 13.26 -14.04 -2.24
N ILE A 62 12.26 -13.21 -1.90
CA ILE A 62 12.50 -11.98 -1.17
C ILE A 62 12.30 -12.26 0.31
N ASP A 63 13.42 -12.36 1.03
CA ASP A 63 13.46 -12.42 2.48
C ASP A 63 13.83 -11.03 3.02
N ILE A 64 13.05 -10.53 3.97
CA ILE A 64 13.20 -9.19 4.52
C ILE A 64 12.91 -9.17 6.01
N GLU A 65 13.72 -8.43 6.76
CA GLU A 65 13.48 -8.23 8.17
C GLU A 65 12.14 -7.54 8.42
N SER A 66 11.35 -8.10 9.33
CA SER A 66 10.01 -7.61 9.64
C SER A 66 9.69 -7.67 11.12
N ALA A 67 8.87 -6.75 11.58
CA ALA A 67 8.25 -6.82 12.90
C ALA A 67 6.86 -7.44 12.76
N PRO A 68 6.60 -8.64 13.33
CA PRO A 68 5.29 -9.25 13.29
C PRO A 68 4.31 -8.50 14.21
N ILE A 69 3.04 -8.47 13.82
CA ILE A 69 1.93 -7.95 14.62
C ILE A 69 1.01 -9.12 14.98
N ASN A 70 0.94 -9.44 16.27
CA ASN A 70 0.06 -10.51 16.77
C ASN A 70 -1.28 -9.99 17.26
N GLU A 71 -1.31 -8.72 17.63
CA GLU A 71 -2.48 -8.07 18.20
C GLU A 71 -2.64 -6.67 17.64
N ILE A 72 -3.88 -6.30 17.32
CA ILE A 72 -4.26 -4.92 16.96
C ILE A 72 -5.34 -4.45 17.93
N ASN A 73 -5.06 -3.37 18.64
CA ASN A 73 -6.01 -2.69 19.52
C ASN A 73 -6.55 -1.43 18.84
N ALA A 74 -7.81 -1.44 18.45
CA ALA A 74 -8.50 -0.27 17.93
C ALA A 74 -9.44 0.29 18.99
N LEU A 75 -9.38 1.60 19.27
CA LEU A 75 -10.15 2.26 20.31
C LEU A 75 -10.77 3.59 19.84
N ASP A 76 -11.93 3.89 20.38
CA ASP A 76 -12.54 5.21 20.29
C ASP A 76 -11.89 6.13 21.35
N GLY A 77 -11.14 7.14 20.90
CA GLY A 77 -10.46 8.08 21.79
C GLY A 77 -11.41 8.95 22.61
N GLU A 78 -12.62 9.20 22.14
CA GLU A 78 -13.64 10.01 22.82
C GLU A 78 -14.61 9.17 23.66
N GLY A 79 -14.65 7.87 23.42
CA GLY A 79 -15.61 6.97 24.04
C GLY A 79 -14.96 5.81 24.80
N THR A 80 -15.77 4.77 24.98
CA THR A 80 -15.39 3.50 25.64
C THR A 80 -15.31 2.33 24.67
N GLY A 81 -15.55 2.59 23.38
CA GLY A 81 -15.53 1.55 22.35
C GLY A 81 -14.11 1.04 22.11
N LYS A 82 -13.94 -0.28 22.25
CA LYS A 82 -12.68 -0.95 22.00
C LYS A 82 -12.91 -2.25 21.28
N ILE A 83 -12.05 -2.55 20.30
CA ILE A 83 -12.00 -3.85 19.65
C ILE A 83 -10.53 -4.34 19.63
N GLN A 84 -10.34 -5.60 19.95
CA GLN A 84 -9.06 -6.27 19.95
C GLN A 84 -9.09 -7.40 18.92
N PHE A 85 -8.13 -7.40 18.00
CA PHE A 85 -7.93 -8.43 17.01
C PHE A 85 -6.69 -9.24 17.40
N LEU A 86 -6.85 -10.55 17.55
CA LEU A 86 -5.76 -11.47 17.90
C LEU A 86 -5.51 -12.41 16.73
N ALA A 87 -4.25 -12.70 16.43
CA ALA A 87 -3.86 -13.65 15.39
C ALA A 87 -4.49 -15.04 15.62
N ASP A 88 -4.57 -15.45 16.88
CA ASP A 88 -5.20 -16.71 17.31
C ASP A 88 -6.69 -16.82 16.95
N ASP A 89 -7.41 -15.68 16.86
CA ASP A 89 -8.84 -15.68 16.48
C ASP A 89 -9.08 -16.22 15.05
N ILE A 90 -8.04 -16.24 14.21
CA ILE A 90 -8.11 -16.73 12.83
C ILE A 90 -7.14 -17.89 12.56
N ASN A 91 -6.53 -18.44 13.60
CA ASN A 91 -5.52 -19.52 13.56
C ASN A 91 -4.28 -19.14 12.72
N GLU A 92 -3.84 -17.88 12.82
CA GLU A 92 -2.63 -17.40 12.19
C GLU A 92 -1.55 -17.12 13.25
N SER A 93 -0.28 -17.22 12.87
CA SER A 93 0.83 -16.83 13.76
C SER A 93 0.92 -15.32 13.96
N HIS A 94 0.54 -14.56 12.94
CA HIS A 94 0.59 -13.09 12.94
C HIS A 94 -0.56 -12.54 12.11
N LEU A 95 -1.00 -11.30 12.41
CA LEU A 95 -2.00 -10.58 11.62
C LEU A 95 -1.38 -9.91 10.39
N SER A 96 -0.18 -9.37 10.58
CA SER A 96 0.57 -8.64 9.55
C SER A 96 2.02 -8.47 9.99
N HIS A 97 2.83 -7.88 9.13
CA HIS A 97 4.26 -7.62 9.33
C HIS A 97 4.59 -6.18 8.95
N VAL A 98 5.32 -5.48 9.78
CA VAL A 98 5.87 -4.16 9.43
C VAL A 98 7.28 -4.36 8.89
N VAL A 99 7.57 -3.76 7.74
CA VAL A 99 8.87 -3.76 7.08
C VAL A 99 9.34 -2.34 6.79
N MET A 100 10.63 -2.10 6.71
CA MET A 100 11.16 -0.83 6.26
C MET A 100 10.96 -0.69 4.74
N PHE A 101 10.44 0.46 4.32
CA PHE A 101 10.20 0.73 2.90
C PHE A 101 11.49 0.67 2.08
N ASN A 102 12.57 1.30 2.58
CA ASN A 102 13.85 1.36 1.88
C ASN A 102 14.47 -0.03 1.73
N ASP A 103 14.43 -0.86 2.77
CA ASP A 103 14.98 -2.21 2.72
C ASP A 103 14.30 -3.07 1.65
N LEU A 104 12.96 -3.06 1.63
CA LEU A 104 12.20 -3.81 0.62
C LEU A 104 12.44 -3.27 -0.79
N LYS A 105 12.41 -1.94 -0.97
CA LYS A 105 12.65 -1.29 -2.26
C LYS A 105 14.05 -1.61 -2.77
N ASN A 106 15.09 -1.42 -1.95
CA ASN A 106 16.48 -1.68 -2.33
C ASN A 106 16.71 -3.14 -2.71
N ARG A 107 16.16 -4.07 -1.91
CA ARG A 107 16.27 -5.51 -2.19
C ARG A 107 15.66 -5.88 -3.54
N LEU A 108 14.47 -5.37 -3.83
CA LEU A 108 13.78 -5.60 -5.10
C LEU A 108 14.53 -4.96 -6.27
N THR A 109 15.00 -3.73 -6.11
CA THR A 109 15.75 -2.99 -7.15
C THR A 109 17.06 -3.72 -7.47
N GLU A 110 17.78 -4.21 -6.47
CA GLU A 110 19.02 -4.98 -6.68
C GLU A 110 18.77 -6.27 -7.49
N LEU A 111 17.68 -6.97 -7.21
CA LEU A 111 17.31 -8.19 -7.94
C LEU A 111 16.90 -7.94 -9.40
N CYS A 112 16.44 -6.70 -9.70
CA CYS A 112 15.95 -6.31 -11.03
C CYS A 112 16.89 -5.38 -11.78
N LYS A 113 18.05 -5.00 -11.23
CA LYS A 113 18.92 -3.95 -11.82
C LYS A 113 19.29 -4.23 -13.28
N ASP A 114 19.60 -5.47 -13.62
CA ASP A 114 19.98 -5.87 -14.99
C ASP A 114 18.80 -5.84 -15.99
N LYS A 115 17.57 -5.67 -15.51
CA LYS A 115 16.33 -5.55 -16.27
C LYS A 115 15.69 -4.17 -16.13
N THR A 116 16.45 -3.19 -15.65
CA THR A 116 15.96 -1.82 -15.41
C THR A 116 16.78 -0.81 -16.22
N LEU A 117 16.07 -0.03 -17.01
CA LEU A 117 16.59 1.19 -17.65
C LEU A 117 16.34 2.37 -16.72
N PHE A 118 17.38 2.78 -16.02
CA PHE A 118 17.33 3.92 -15.09
C PHE A 118 17.45 5.26 -15.82
N ASN A 119 17.11 6.35 -15.13
CA ASN A 119 17.11 7.72 -15.66
C ASN A 119 16.22 7.93 -16.88
N ASN A 120 15.23 7.06 -17.08
CA ASN A 120 14.37 7.10 -18.24
C ASN A 120 12.90 6.99 -17.88
N GLU A 121 12.03 7.51 -18.71
CA GLU A 121 10.58 7.42 -18.56
C GLU A 121 9.89 7.31 -19.93
N ILE A 122 8.67 6.80 -19.97
CA ILE A 122 7.88 6.75 -21.19
C ILE A 122 7.21 8.10 -21.40
N ASN A 123 7.57 8.81 -22.46
CA ASN A 123 7.01 10.12 -22.80
C ASN A 123 5.74 10.05 -23.61
N SER A 124 5.63 9.06 -24.52
CA SER A 124 4.43 8.85 -25.31
C SER A 124 4.28 7.39 -25.72
N ILE A 125 3.08 6.99 -26.08
CA ILE A 125 2.74 5.65 -26.53
C ILE A 125 1.98 5.79 -27.84
N GLN A 126 2.48 5.10 -28.89
CA GLN A 126 1.85 5.02 -30.19
C GLN A 126 1.43 3.58 -30.46
N LYS A 127 0.29 3.41 -31.11
CA LYS A 127 -0.21 2.10 -31.50
C LYS A 127 0.16 1.83 -32.95
N PHE A 128 0.89 0.75 -33.20
CA PHE A 128 1.12 0.28 -34.57
C PHE A 128 -0.06 -0.54 -35.06
N ASN A 129 -0.63 -0.15 -36.22
CA ASN A 129 -1.79 -0.83 -36.82
C ASN A 129 -1.46 -2.20 -37.41
N SER A 130 -0.19 -2.55 -37.58
CA SER A 130 0.26 -3.76 -38.30
C SER A 130 0.87 -4.84 -37.42
N GLU A 131 1.21 -4.52 -36.15
CA GLU A 131 1.84 -5.45 -35.21
C GLU A 131 1.08 -5.50 -33.91
N ASP A 132 1.12 -6.66 -33.23
CA ASP A 132 0.49 -6.89 -31.94
C ASP A 132 1.23 -6.16 -30.78
N THR A 133 1.99 -5.12 -31.09
CA THR A 133 2.81 -4.36 -30.15
C THR A 133 2.45 -2.88 -30.16
N SER A 134 2.70 -2.19 -29.04
CA SER A 134 2.69 -0.73 -28.95
C SER A 134 4.13 -0.22 -28.91
N GLU A 135 4.38 0.94 -29.50
CA GLU A 135 5.64 1.65 -29.42
C GLU A 135 5.57 2.69 -28.29
N ALA A 136 6.49 2.60 -27.35
CA ALA A 136 6.73 3.61 -26.35
C ALA A 136 7.97 4.43 -26.71
N ILE A 137 7.81 5.75 -26.76
CA ILE A 137 8.94 6.66 -26.94
C ILE A 137 9.45 7.06 -25.56
N LEU A 138 10.71 6.82 -25.34
CA LEU A 138 11.38 7.11 -24.07
C LEU A 138 11.87 8.56 -24.01
N LYS A 139 12.24 9.02 -22.82
CA LYS A 139 12.70 10.39 -22.58
C LYS A 139 13.97 10.75 -23.38
N ASP A 140 14.88 9.81 -23.57
CA ASP A 140 16.11 9.98 -24.35
C ASP A 140 15.89 9.94 -25.88
N GLY A 141 14.67 9.70 -26.33
CA GLY A 141 14.27 9.60 -27.73
C GLY A 141 14.29 8.18 -28.30
N ASP A 142 14.76 7.20 -27.55
CA ASP A 142 14.75 5.80 -27.95
C ASP A 142 13.33 5.25 -28.04
N SER A 143 13.11 4.25 -28.90
CA SER A 143 11.83 3.57 -29.04
C SER A 143 11.88 2.13 -28.50
N LEU A 144 10.83 1.78 -27.79
CA LEU A 144 10.61 0.48 -27.15
C LEU A 144 9.30 -0.12 -27.64
N HIS A 145 9.36 -1.28 -28.29
CA HIS A 145 8.18 -2.04 -28.69
C HIS A 145 7.82 -3.08 -27.64
N ALA A 146 6.58 -3.08 -27.18
CA ALA A 146 6.10 -4.01 -26.17
C ALA A 146 4.70 -4.54 -26.51
N GLN A 147 4.44 -5.81 -26.20
CA GLN A 147 3.08 -6.35 -26.31
C GLN A 147 2.18 -5.76 -25.24
N ILE A 148 2.71 -5.54 -24.04
CA ILE A 148 2.02 -4.91 -22.91
C ILE A 148 2.89 -3.81 -22.31
N ILE A 149 2.27 -2.67 -21.99
CA ILE A 149 2.86 -1.62 -21.18
C ILE A 149 2.15 -1.60 -19.83
N ALA A 150 2.86 -2.01 -18.77
CA ALA A 150 2.35 -2.02 -17.39
C ALA A 150 2.72 -0.72 -16.67
N GLY A 151 1.76 0.13 -16.37
CA GLY A 151 1.94 1.35 -15.60
C GLY A 151 1.96 1.05 -14.11
N CYS A 152 3.15 1.06 -13.51
CA CYS A 152 3.43 0.83 -12.08
C CYS A 152 4.13 2.04 -11.44
N ASP A 153 3.98 3.22 -12.04
CA ASP A 153 4.69 4.47 -11.77
C ASP A 153 4.06 5.32 -10.66
N GLY A 154 3.19 4.70 -9.86
CA GLY A 154 2.66 5.25 -8.63
C GLY A 154 1.53 6.27 -8.81
N ARG A 155 1.19 6.95 -7.71
CA ARG A 155 0.02 7.84 -7.60
C ARG A 155 -0.06 8.92 -8.67
N ASN A 156 1.07 9.48 -9.09
CA ASN A 156 1.13 10.53 -10.11
C ASN A 156 1.45 9.97 -11.49
N SER A 157 0.96 8.78 -11.79
CA SER A 157 1.27 8.00 -12.98
C SER A 157 1.30 8.83 -14.27
N ASN A 158 2.45 8.80 -14.94
CA ASN A 158 2.61 9.38 -16.25
C ASN A 158 1.88 8.53 -17.31
N ILE A 159 1.92 7.20 -17.15
CA ILE A 159 1.19 6.28 -18.03
C ILE A 159 -0.31 6.54 -17.99
N ALA A 160 -0.87 6.77 -16.80
CA ALA A 160 -2.28 7.13 -16.67
C ALA A 160 -2.62 8.44 -17.41
N LYS A 161 -1.75 9.45 -17.33
CA LYS A 161 -1.91 10.72 -18.07
C LYS A 161 -1.83 10.51 -19.58
N ILE A 162 -0.84 9.79 -20.07
CA ILE A 162 -0.66 9.48 -21.50
C ILE A 162 -1.89 8.73 -22.05
N THR A 163 -2.45 7.81 -21.28
CA THR A 163 -3.64 7.06 -21.71
C THR A 163 -4.89 7.92 -21.74
N GLY A 164 -4.96 9.00 -20.97
CA GLY A 164 -6.16 9.83 -20.84
C GLY A 164 -7.36 9.06 -20.27
N LEU A 165 -7.11 8.00 -19.49
CA LEU A 165 -8.18 7.25 -18.83
C LEU A 165 -8.87 8.13 -17.78
N PRO A 166 -10.22 8.09 -17.68
CA PRO A 166 -10.95 8.87 -16.70
C PRO A 166 -10.71 8.32 -15.29
N ASN A 167 -10.38 9.21 -14.36
CA ASN A 167 -10.25 8.88 -12.95
C ASN A 167 -11.23 9.68 -12.11
N GLU A 168 -11.52 9.16 -10.92
CA GLU A 168 -12.18 9.86 -9.84
C GLU A 168 -11.12 10.18 -8.79
N HIS A 169 -10.95 11.46 -8.47
CA HIS A 169 -10.00 11.94 -7.50
C HIS A 169 -10.75 12.61 -6.35
N TYR A 170 -10.33 12.30 -5.12
CA TYR A 170 -10.90 12.88 -3.91
C TYR A 170 -9.78 13.24 -2.93
N GLU A 171 -9.82 14.47 -2.41
CA GLU A 171 -8.94 14.94 -1.35
C GLU A 171 -9.63 14.78 0.00
N TYR A 172 -8.99 14.06 0.93
CA TYR A 172 -9.56 13.82 2.27
C TYR A 172 -9.59 15.05 3.18
N LYS A 173 -9.03 16.16 2.76
CA LYS A 173 -8.81 17.34 3.61
C LYS A 173 -8.05 17.00 4.89
N GLN A 174 -7.21 16.00 4.83
CA GLN A 174 -6.37 15.52 5.91
C GLN A 174 -4.90 15.48 5.49
N THR A 175 -4.03 15.67 6.48
CA THR A 175 -2.58 15.48 6.35
C THR A 175 -2.17 14.33 7.26
N ALA A 176 -1.41 13.38 6.73
CA ALA A 176 -0.73 12.38 7.55
C ALA A 176 0.61 12.93 8.03
N ILE A 177 0.86 12.75 9.31
CA ILE A 177 2.14 13.00 9.98
C ILE A 177 2.75 11.63 10.27
N THR A 178 4.04 11.44 10.01
CA THR A 178 4.74 10.20 10.35
C THR A 178 6.09 10.47 10.99
N PHE A 179 6.41 9.69 11.99
CA PHE A 179 7.67 9.74 12.74
C PHE A 179 7.94 8.42 13.46
N ILE A 180 9.16 8.26 13.95
CA ILE A 180 9.57 7.11 14.77
C ILE A 180 9.60 7.55 16.23
N GLY A 181 9.06 6.69 17.11
CA GLY A 181 9.13 6.86 18.55
C GLY A 181 9.59 5.60 19.27
N HIS A 182 10.17 5.79 20.45
CA HIS A 182 10.43 4.73 21.42
C HIS A 182 9.32 4.68 22.47
N VAL A 183 8.75 3.51 22.70
CA VAL A 183 7.77 3.28 23.75
C VAL A 183 8.48 2.74 25.00
N ILE A 184 8.50 3.55 26.09
CA ILE A 184 9.33 3.26 27.26
C ILE A 184 8.72 2.16 28.13
N ASN A 185 7.41 2.14 28.32
CA ASN A 185 6.69 1.29 29.28
C ASN A 185 5.95 0.13 28.58
N ASN A 186 6.48 -0.43 27.49
CA ASN A 186 5.85 -1.53 26.79
C ASN A 186 6.71 -2.78 26.84
N ASN A 187 6.19 -3.82 27.49
CA ASN A 187 6.85 -5.13 27.54
C ASN A 187 6.50 -6.06 26.37
N ASN A 188 5.57 -5.65 25.50
CA ASN A 188 5.12 -6.46 24.35
C ASN A 188 5.23 -5.67 23.05
N SER A 189 6.27 -5.95 22.28
CA SER A 189 6.57 -5.26 21.02
C SER A 189 5.77 -5.75 19.80
N LEU A 190 4.82 -6.66 19.98
CA LEU A 190 4.06 -7.29 18.88
C LEU A 190 2.63 -6.74 18.75
N ILE A 191 2.33 -5.65 19.45
CA ILE A 191 1.01 -5.04 19.49
C ILE A 191 1.02 -3.75 18.67
N ALA A 192 0.09 -3.64 17.74
CA ALA A 192 -0.23 -2.39 17.07
C ALA A 192 -1.45 -1.74 17.72
N HIS A 193 -1.46 -0.40 17.75
CA HIS A 193 -2.56 0.37 18.29
C HIS A 193 -3.10 1.34 17.26
N GLN A 194 -4.42 1.50 17.24
CA GLN A 194 -5.10 2.50 16.45
C GLN A 194 -6.15 3.22 17.30
N ALA A 195 -6.07 4.55 17.35
CA ALA A 195 -7.01 5.37 18.11
C ALA A 195 -7.69 6.38 17.18
N PHE A 196 -9.00 6.43 17.28
CA PHE A 196 -9.83 7.37 16.52
C PHE A 196 -10.33 8.46 17.45
N SER A 197 -10.05 9.73 17.16
CA SER A 197 -10.44 10.84 18.04
C SER A 197 -10.63 12.15 17.25
N GLU A 198 -11.14 13.18 17.91
CA GLU A 198 -11.19 14.54 17.34
C GLU A 198 -9.79 15.11 17.03
N LYS A 199 -8.75 14.59 17.69
CA LYS A 199 -7.36 14.94 17.41
C LYS A 199 -6.80 14.20 16.19
N GLY A 200 -7.60 13.41 15.51
CA GLY A 200 -7.24 12.64 14.34
C GLY A 200 -7.17 11.13 14.56
N ILE A 201 -6.75 10.43 13.52
CA ILE A 201 -6.59 8.97 13.53
C ILE A 201 -5.11 8.66 13.78
N PHE A 202 -4.82 8.11 14.95
CA PHE A 202 -3.47 7.80 15.41
C PHE A 202 -3.20 6.30 15.30
N ALA A 203 -2.14 5.92 14.61
CA ALA A 203 -1.68 4.54 14.49
C ALA A 203 -0.25 4.41 15.02
N LEU A 204 -0.02 3.41 15.84
CA LEU A 204 1.26 3.05 16.43
C LEU A 204 1.56 1.59 16.07
N MET A 205 2.62 1.34 15.33
CA MET A 205 2.95 0.00 14.81
C MET A 205 4.40 -0.35 15.15
N PRO A 206 4.68 -1.59 15.62
CA PRO A 206 6.05 -2.02 15.92
C PRO A 206 6.92 -1.94 14.66
N MET A 207 8.20 -1.66 14.83
CA MET A 207 9.19 -1.65 13.76
C MET A 207 10.17 -2.81 13.90
N PRO A 208 10.82 -3.25 12.79
CA PRO A 208 11.93 -4.17 12.86
C PRO A 208 13.01 -3.69 13.83
N ASN A 209 13.53 -4.60 14.65
CA ASN A 209 14.53 -4.28 15.67
C ASN A 209 15.93 -4.41 15.06
N LYS A 210 16.38 -3.42 14.31
CA LYS A 210 17.81 -3.30 13.97
C LYS A 210 18.57 -2.88 15.23
N ASP A 211 19.72 -3.51 15.47
CA ASP A 211 20.69 -3.14 16.51
C ASP A 211 20.19 -3.22 17.97
N SER A 212 19.44 -4.26 18.32
CA SER A 212 18.95 -4.48 19.70
C SER A 212 18.17 -3.32 20.34
N LYS A 213 17.78 -2.29 19.58
CA LYS A 213 16.91 -1.20 20.04
C LYS A 213 15.47 -1.70 20.11
N LYS A 214 15.10 -2.20 21.28
CA LYS A 214 13.74 -2.68 21.56
C LYS A 214 12.74 -1.52 21.61
N ASN A 215 11.46 -1.84 21.35
CA ASN A 215 10.33 -0.91 21.49
C ASN A 215 10.35 0.31 20.56
N ARG A 216 10.87 0.18 19.36
CA ARG A 216 10.71 1.17 18.30
C ARG A 216 9.38 1.00 17.59
N TYR A 217 8.72 2.10 17.37
CA TYR A 217 7.43 2.14 16.70
C TYR A 217 7.42 3.22 15.61
N THR A 218 6.77 2.93 14.50
CA THR A 218 6.35 3.94 13.53
C THR A 218 5.00 4.48 13.95
N ILE A 219 4.86 5.79 13.92
CA ILE A 219 3.61 6.49 14.16
C ILE A 219 3.12 7.08 12.84
N VAL A 220 1.84 6.86 12.55
CA VAL A 220 1.13 7.53 11.46
C VAL A 220 -0.11 8.19 12.05
N TRP A 221 -0.17 9.51 11.92
CA TRP A 221 -1.24 10.31 12.51
C TRP A 221 -1.92 11.16 11.44
N SER A 222 -3.16 10.82 11.07
CA SER A 222 -3.95 11.57 10.09
C SER A 222 -4.77 12.65 10.79
N ILE A 223 -4.58 13.91 10.40
CA ILE A 223 -5.13 15.09 11.05
C ILE A 223 -5.89 15.93 10.03
N ASP A 224 -7.03 16.48 10.42
CA ASP A 224 -7.80 17.40 9.59
C ASP A 224 -6.99 18.67 9.27
N ASN A 225 -6.99 19.08 8.00
CA ASN A 225 -6.24 20.25 7.54
C ASN A 225 -6.68 21.55 8.22
N SER A 226 -7.94 21.67 8.67
CA SER A 226 -8.43 22.84 9.38
C SER A 226 -7.70 23.05 10.72
N ILE A 227 -7.28 21.97 11.37
CA ILE A 227 -6.50 22.00 12.63
C ILE A 227 -5.09 22.53 12.35
N LEU A 228 -4.49 22.11 11.23
CA LEU A 228 -3.10 22.45 10.86
C LEU A 228 -2.95 23.83 10.18
N GLN A 229 -4.03 24.61 10.04
CA GLN A 229 -3.95 25.95 9.43
C GLN A 229 -3.11 26.94 10.25
N ASN A 230 -3.13 26.80 11.59
CA ASN A 230 -2.52 27.75 12.51
C ASN A 230 -1.41 27.15 13.38
N ILE A 231 -1.05 25.90 13.14
CA ILE A 231 -0.04 25.18 13.93
C ILE A 231 0.79 24.26 13.02
N SER A 232 2.10 24.22 13.24
CA SER A 232 2.95 23.31 12.49
C SER A 232 2.72 21.85 12.91
N PRO A 233 2.93 20.86 12.01
CA PRO A 233 2.85 19.44 12.36
C PRO A 233 3.67 19.06 13.58
N THR A 234 4.90 19.57 13.70
CA THR A 234 5.79 19.31 14.84
C THR A 234 5.23 19.84 16.14
N GLU A 235 4.71 21.05 16.13
CA GLU A 235 4.11 21.67 17.30
C GLU A 235 2.79 20.96 17.69
N TYR A 236 2.00 20.55 16.70
CA TYR A 236 0.79 19.77 16.94
C TYR A 236 1.11 18.44 17.65
N VAL A 237 2.11 17.70 17.19
CA VAL A 237 2.57 16.47 17.83
C VAL A 237 2.97 16.75 19.26
N LYS A 238 3.83 17.76 19.50
CA LYS A 238 4.29 18.12 20.85
C LYS A 238 3.15 18.42 21.83
N ASN A 239 2.11 19.11 21.36
CA ASN A 239 1.00 19.54 22.21
C ASN A 239 -0.06 18.46 22.45
N ASN A 240 -0.16 17.46 21.58
CA ASN A 240 -1.27 16.51 21.61
C ASN A 240 -0.87 15.04 21.78
N LEU A 241 0.42 14.69 21.72
CA LEU A 241 0.89 13.31 21.84
C LEU A 241 0.51 12.70 23.20
N SER A 242 0.58 13.49 24.29
CA SER A 242 0.22 13.07 25.64
C SER A 242 -1.22 12.56 25.77
N PHE A 243 -2.14 13.01 24.92
CA PHE A 243 -3.50 12.49 24.89
C PHE A 243 -3.51 10.99 24.54
N PHE A 244 -2.78 10.59 23.47
CA PHE A 244 -2.70 9.19 23.08
C PHE A 244 -1.85 8.36 24.03
N GLU A 245 -0.78 8.93 24.60
CA GLU A 245 0.00 8.29 25.67
C GLU A 245 -0.89 7.89 26.84
N SER A 246 -1.76 8.79 27.29
CA SER A 246 -2.71 8.51 28.38
C SER A 246 -3.74 7.45 27.99
N LYS A 247 -4.31 7.52 26.78
CA LYS A 247 -5.32 6.56 26.30
C LYS A 247 -4.76 5.16 26.11
N LEU A 248 -3.51 5.05 25.68
CA LEU A 248 -2.82 3.78 25.42
C LEU A 248 -2.04 3.28 26.66
N ASN A 249 -1.94 4.08 27.70
CA ASN A 249 -1.13 3.83 28.89
C ASN A 249 0.34 3.54 28.56
N ILE A 250 0.92 4.33 27.67
CA ILE A 250 2.31 4.24 27.21
C ILE A 250 2.98 5.61 27.29
N LYS A 251 4.30 5.62 27.19
CA LYS A 251 5.10 6.83 27.05
C LYS A 251 5.91 6.74 25.76
N ILE A 252 5.87 7.80 24.93
CA ILE A 252 6.52 7.84 23.61
C ILE A 252 7.58 8.94 23.59
N GLU A 253 8.83 8.56 23.35
CA GLU A 253 9.89 9.49 23.00
C GLU A 253 10.03 9.59 21.49
N VAL A 254 9.88 10.81 20.94
CA VAL A 254 10.05 11.06 19.50
C VAL A 254 11.52 11.02 19.14
N ASN A 255 11.92 10.13 18.23
CA ASN A 255 13.32 9.82 17.90
C ASN A 255 13.68 10.02 16.43
N SER A 256 12.83 10.70 15.66
CA SER A 256 13.10 11.07 14.28
C SER A 256 12.59 12.47 13.98
N GLU A 257 12.92 12.97 12.83
CA GLU A 257 12.17 14.09 12.23
C GLU A 257 10.71 13.72 12.01
N ILE A 258 9.86 14.74 11.93
CA ILE A 258 8.43 14.60 11.71
C ILE A 258 8.15 14.94 10.24
N LEU A 259 7.80 13.93 9.45
CA LEU A 259 7.39 14.11 8.06
C LEU A 259 5.89 14.27 7.96
N ASN A 260 5.43 14.95 6.91
CA ASN A 260 4.01 15.10 6.66
C ASN A 260 3.69 15.08 5.15
N PHE A 261 2.48 14.63 4.81
CA PHE A 261 1.98 14.61 3.43
C PHE A 261 0.45 14.67 3.38
N LYS A 262 -0.08 15.38 2.38
CA LYS A 262 -1.52 15.47 2.15
C LYS A 262 -2.11 14.14 1.74
N LEU A 263 -3.29 13.81 2.25
CA LEU A 263 -4.00 12.58 1.94
C LEU A 263 -5.00 12.80 0.81
N SER A 264 -4.97 11.92 -0.16
CA SER A 264 -5.96 11.86 -1.25
C SER A 264 -6.15 10.43 -1.69
N ASN A 265 -7.28 10.13 -2.28
CA ASN A 265 -7.48 8.90 -3.03
C ASN A 265 -7.71 9.21 -4.51
N HIS A 266 -7.54 8.21 -5.33
CA HIS A 266 -8.02 8.20 -6.70
C HIS A 266 -8.37 6.78 -7.12
N HIS A 267 -9.24 6.68 -8.12
CA HIS A 267 -9.63 5.41 -8.69
C HIS A 267 -9.97 5.60 -10.17
N PHE A 268 -9.29 4.86 -11.04
CA PHE A 268 -9.57 4.87 -12.47
C PHE A 268 -10.80 4.01 -12.79
N LYS A 269 -11.70 4.53 -13.65
CA LYS A 269 -12.89 3.77 -14.09
C LYS A 269 -12.54 2.56 -14.93
N ASN A 270 -11.42 2.60 -15.63
CA ASN A 270 -10.86 1.48 -16.38
C ASN A 270 -9.37 1.40 -16.11
N TYR A 271 -8.85 0.20 -15.94
CA TYR A 271 -7.43 -0.04 -15.72
C TYR A 271 -6.68 -0.35 -17.02
N ILE A 272 -7.44 -0.51 -18.12
CA ILE A 272 -6.92 -0.94 -19.41
C ILE A 272 -7.33 0.02 -20.49
N LYS A 273 -6.35 0.37 -21.34
CA LYS A 273 -6.56 1.03 -22.63
C LYS A 273 -5.63 0.40 -23.67
N ASP A 274 -6.22 -0.25 -24.67
CA ASP A 274 -5.49 -1.05 -25.68
C ASP A 274 -4.56 -2.08 -24.99
N SER A 275 -3.25 -1.98 -25.17
CA SER A 275 -2.22 -2.82 -24.55
C SER A 275 -1.64 -2.23 -23.25
N VAL A 276 -2.16 -1.09 -22.79
CA VAL A 276 -1.69 -0.44 -21.55
C VAL A 276 -2.54 -0.89 -20.37
N VAL A 277 -1.88 -1.26 -19.27
CA VAL A 277 -2.52 -1.72 -18.03
C VAL A 277 -2.01 -0.90 -16.85
N LEU A 278 -2.89 -0.30 -16.06
CA LEU A 278 -2.53 0.37 -14.80
C LEU A 278 -2.60 -0.62 -13.64
N ILE A 279 -1.60 -0.57 -12.73
CA ILE A 279 -1.44 -1.53 -11.63
C ILE A 279 -1.03 -0.79 -10.35
N GLY A 280 -1.63 -1.18 -9.22
CA GLY A 280 -1.37 -0.59 -7.91
C GLY A 280 -1.72 0.90 -7.84
N ASP A 281 -0.84 1.70 -7.22
CA ASP A 281 -1.08 3.13 -7.03
C ASP A 281 -1.23 3.92 -8.35
N ALA A 282 -0.86 3.36 -9.50
CA ALA A 282 -1.14 3.96 -10.80
C ALA A 282 -2.62 3.83 -11.20
N ALA A 283 -3.31 2.78 -10.73
CA ALA A 283 -4.72 2.52 -11.02
C ALA A 283 -5.65 3.06 -9.92
N HIS A 284 -5.22 2.99 -8.67
CA HIS A 284 -6.02 3.40 -7.50
C HIS A 284 -5.12 3.71 -6.30
N SER A 285 -5.52 4.63 -5.47
CA SER A 285 -4.89 4.83 -4.16
C SER A 285 -5.98 4.98 -3.09
N ILE A 286 -5.69 4.52 -1.89
CA ILE A 286 -6.63 4.55 -0.77
C ILE A 286 -6.04 5.34 0.40
N HIS A 287 -6.90 5.72 1.35
CA HIS A 287 -6.46 6.30 2.62
C HIS A 287 -5.49 5.33 3.32
N PRO A 288 -4.36 5.81 3.90
CA PRO A 288 -3.34 4.97 4.54
C PRO A 288 -3.81 4.29 5.84
N LEU A 289 -5.09 4.29 6.12
CA LEU A 289 -5.71 3.62 7.26
C LEU A 289 -5.30 2.14 7.24
N ALA A 290 -4.65 1.68 8.29
CA ALA A 290 -4.15 0.31 8.42
C ALA A 290 -3.11 -0.16 7.37
N GLY A 291 -2.46 0.73 6.62
CA GLY A 291 -1.37 0.38 5.71
C GLY A 291 -1.76 -0.52 4.52
N GLN A 292 -3.03 -0.49 4.07
CA GLN A 292 -3.54 -1.43 3.08
C GLN A 292 -3.10 -1.16 1.62
N GLY A 293 -2.61 0.04 1.28
CA GLY A 293 -2.30 0.41 -0.10
C GLY A 293 -1.35 -0.55 -0.81
N ILE A 294 -0.22 -0.85 -0.19
CA ILE A 294 0.79 -1.77 -0.77
C ILE A 294 0.24 -3.19 -0.96
N ASN A 295 -0.61 -3.66 -0.06
CA ASN A 295 -1.20 -5.00 -0.13
C ASN A 295 -2.15 -5.14 -1.32
N LEU A 296 -2.92 -4.09 -1.63
CA LEU A 296 -3.76 -4.05 -2.83
C LEU A 296 -2.90 -4.04 -4.09
N GLY A 297 -1.83 -3.24 -4.11
CA GLY A 297 -0.91 -3.18 -5.24
C GLY A 297 -0.19 -4.51 -5.52
N LEU A 298 0.26 -5.22 -4.49
CA LEU A 298 0.85 -6.56 -4.63
C LEU A 298 -0.18 -7.59 -5.11
N ALA A 299 -1.42 -7.54 -4.62
CA ALA A 299 -2.49 -8.40 -5.11
C ALA A 299 -2.87 -8.09 -6.57
N ASP A 300 -2.83 -6.82 -6.99
CA ASP A 300 -3.00 -6.45 -8.40
C ASP A 300 -1.90 -7.05 -9.27
N ALA A 301 -0.65 -6.89 -8.84
CA ALA A 301 0.52 -7.41 -9.54
C ALA A 301 0.49 -8.94 -9.66
N ASP A 302 0.09 -9.63 -8.59
CA ASP A 302 -0.06 -11.08 -8.57
C ASP A 302 -1.09 -11.56 -9.58
N ILE A 303 -2.30 -10.98 -9.58
CA ILE A 303 -3.37 -11.33 -10.51
C ILE A 303 -3.01 -10.98 -11.95
N PHE A 304 -2.36 -9.82 -12.17
CA PHE A 304 -1.86 -9.46 -13.50
C PHE A 304 -0.87 -10.52 -14.01
N CYS A 305 0.14 -10.86 -13.21
CA CYS A 305 1.11 -11.89 -13.58
C CYS A 305 0.46 -13.26 -13.81
N GLU A 306 -0.48 -13.67 -12.97
CA GLU A 306 -1.20 -14.94 -13.12
C GLU A 306 -1.90 -15.03 -14.49
N GLU A 307 -2.65 -13.98 -14.89
CA GLU A 307 -3.35 -13.97 -16.17
C GLU A 307 -2.38 -13.98 -17.37
N ILE A 308 -1.26 -13.24 -17.27
CA ILE A 308 -0.23 -13.21 -18.33
C ILE A 308 0.49 -14.55 -18.44
N ILE A 309 0.92 -15.14 -17.33
CA ILE A 309 1.60 -16.43 -17.28
C ILE A 309 0.70 -17.54 -17.82
N ASN A 310 -0.57 -17.56 -17.39
CA ASN A 310 -1.55 -18.54 -17.89
C ASN A 310 -1.79 -18.42 -19.40
N ALA A 311 -1.80 -17.21 -19.95
CA ALA A 311 -1.92 -16.97 -21.37
C ALA A 311 -0.67 -17.46 -22.13
N TYR A 312 0.51 -17.08 -21.63
CA TYR A 312 1.80 -17.46 -22.21
C TYR A 312 1.97 -18.98 -22.26
N ASN A 313 1.70 -19.68 -21.17
CA ASN A 313 1.81 -21.15 -21.09
C ASN A 313 0.83 -21.88 -22.01
N LYS A 314 -0.27 -21.24 -22.40
CA LYS A 314 -1.25 -21.77 -23.38
C LYS A 314 -0.94 -21.38 -24.82
N GLY A 315 0.18 -20.69 -25.07
CA GLY A 315 0.54 -20.18 -26.40
C GLY A 315 -0.38 -19.09 -26.93
N LEU A 316 -1.12 -18.39 -26.03
CA LEU A 316 -1.99 -17.29 -26.40
C LEU A 316 -1.21 -15.97 -26.43
N LYS A 317 -1.66 -15.01 -27.24
CA LYS A 317 -1.11 -13.65 -27.22
C LYS A 317 -1.40 -13.00 -25.87
N ILE A 318 -0.36 -12.59 -25.15
CA ILE A 318 -0.49 -12.04 -23.78
C ILE A 318 -1.24 -10.69 -23.77
N ASN A 319 -1.18 -9.92 -24.84
CA ASN A 319 -1.90 -8.65 -25.02
C ASN A 319 -3.35 -8.82 -25.50
N ASN A 320 -3.86 -10.05 -25.56
CA ASN A 320 -5.26 -10.27 -25.91
C ASN A 320 -6.18 -9.53 -24.92
N LYS A 321 -7.06 -8.70 -25.45
CA LYS A 321 -7.98 -7.87 -24.67
C LYS A 321 -8.81 -8.67 -23.65
N ALA A 322 -9.18 -9.90 -23.98
CA ALA A 322 -9.94 -10.75 -23.06
C ALA A 322 -9.10 -11.16 -21.83
N ILE A 323 -7.78 -11.38 -22.00
CA ILE A 323 -6.86 -11.71 -20.90
C ILE A 323 -6.66 -10.51 -19.99
N LEU A 324 -6.34 -9.35 -20.57
CA LEU A 324 -6.19 -8.13 -19.80
C LEU A 324 -7.49 -7.77 -19.05
N LYS A 325 -8.64 -7.97 -19.71
CA LYS A 325 -9.95 -7.71 -19.08
C LYS A 325 -10.25 -8.61 -17.87
N LYS A 326 -9.72 -9.85 -17.83
CA LYS A 326 -9.83 -10.71 -16.64
C LYS A 326 -9.12 -10.09 -15.44
N TYR A 327 -7.91 -9.59 -15.63
CA TYR A 327 -7.21 -8.84 -14.57
C TYR A 327 -8.08 -7.69 -14.05
N GLU A 328 -8.58 -6.84 -14.94
CA GLU A 328 -9.41 -5.69 -14.54
C GLU A 328 -10.66 -6.12 -13.77
N ILE A 329 -11.38 -7.16 -14.24
CA ILE A 329 -12.61 -7.65 -13.57
C ILE A 329 -12.29 -8.21 -12.18
N ARG A 330 -11.23 -9.03 -12.05
CA ARG A 330 -10.84 -9.65 -10.78
C ARG A 330 -10.38 -8.62 -9.74
N ARG A 331 -9.80 -7.49 -10.17
CA ARG A 331 -9.19 -6.52 -9.24
C ARG A 331 -10.05 -5.30 -8.97
N LYS A 332 -10.67 -4.72 -10.00
CA LYS A 332 -11.37 -3.45 -9.89
C LYS A 332 -12.51 -3.47 -8.86
N GLY A 333 -13.32 -4.53 -8.82
CA GLY A 333 -14.40 -4.66 -7.86
C GLY A 333 -13.90 -4.67 -6.41
N MET A 334 -12.83 -5.43 -6.16
CA MET A 334 -12.21 -5.53 -4.83
C MET A 334 -11.55 -4.23 -4.41
N ASN A 335 -10.84 -3.57 -5.32
CA ASN A 335 -10.19 -2.29 -5.07
C ASN A 335 -11.22 -1.20 -4.75
N LEU A 336 -12.31 -1.15 -5.51
CA LEU A 336 -13.42 -0.22 -5.24
C LEU A 336 -14.11 -0.49 -3.90
N LEU A 337 -14.36 -1.77 -3.58
CA LEU A 337 -14.93 -2.16 -2.29
C LEU A 337 -14.03 -1.71 -1.13
N MET A 338 -12.72 -1.95 -1.24
CA MET A 338 -11.77 -1.53 -0.20
C MET A 338 -11.72 0.00 -0.07
N LEU A 339 -11.68 0.73 -1.19
CA LEU A 339 -11.71 2.19 -1.21
C LEU A 339 -12.95 2.71 -0.48
N LYS A 340 -14.15 2.23 -0.87
CA LYS A 340 -15.41 2.66 -0.24
C LYS A 340 -15.50 2.26 1.23
N SER A 341 -14.94 1.12 1.62
CA SER A 341 -14.86 0.73 3.02
C SER A 341 -13.99 1.67 3.83
N MET A 342 -12.82 2.09 3.28
CA MET A 342 -11.95 3.05 3.95
C MET A 342 -12.60 4.43 4.06
N ASP A 343 -13.25 4.92 3.00
CA ASP A 343 -14.01 6.16 3.01
C ASP A 343 -15.08 6.11 4.11
N PHE A 344 -15.85 5.03 4.17
CA PHE A 344 -16.86 4.84 5.21
C PHE A 344 -16.26 4.88 6.62
N PHE A 345 -15.12 4.19 6.86
CA PHE A 345 -14.48 4.22 8.17
C PHE A 345 -13.97 5.60 8.54
N VAL A 346 -13.33 6.32 7.60
CA VAL A 346 -12.89 7.70 7.83
C VAL A 346 -14.07 8.58 8.24
N ASP A 347 -15.15 8.56 7.47
CA ASP A 347 -16.35 9.39 7.73
C ASP A 347 -17.03 9.01 9.05
N PHE A 348 -17.18 7.70 9.32
CA PHE A 348 -17.83 7.18 10.52
C PHE A 348 -17.07 7.53 11.79
N PHE A 349 -15.72 7.44 11.77
CA PHE A 349 -14.89 7.75 12.92
C PHE A 349 -14.58 9.25 13.06
N SER A 350 -14.69 10.05 12.01
CA SER A 350 -14.54 11.49 12.05
C SER A 350 -15.82 12.23 12.48
N SER A 351 -16.96 11.53 12.55
CA SER A 351 -18.25 12.14 12.87
C SER A 351 -18.32 12.62 14.31
N LYS A 352 -18.74 13.89 14.47
CA LYS A 352 -19.03 14.54 15.77
C LYS A 352 -20.49 14.37 16.22
N ASN A 353 -21.32 13.69 15.44
CA ASN A 353 -22.71 13.46 15.78
C ASN A 353 -22.80 12.47 16.95
N LEU A 354 -23.49 12.90 18.04
CA LEU A 354 -23.62 12.09 19.27
C LEU A 354 -24.23 10.71 19.03
N TYR A 355 -25.22 10.59 18.15
CA TYR A 355 -25.83 9.30 17.80
C TYR A 355 -24.86 8.37 17.09
N ILE A 356 -24.02 8.93 16.20
CA ILE A 356 -22.98 8.15 15.51
C ILE A 356 -21.91 7.71 16.50
N ILE A 357 -21.50 8.56 17.45
CA ILE A 357 -20.55 8.22 18.50
C ILE A 357 -21.10 7.07 19.38
N LEU A 358 -22.35 7.14 19.79
CA LEU A 358 -23.00 6.07 20.58
C LEU A 358 -23.09 4.78 19.77
N LEU A 359 -23.50 4.86 18.51
CA LEU A 359 -23.57 3.70 17.60
C LEU A 359 -22.20 3.07 17.39
N ARG A 360 -21.14 3.89 17.21
CA ARG A 360 -19.75 3.46 17.07
C ARG A 360 -19.27 2.71 18.30
N ASN A 361 -19.48 3.25 19.49
CA ASN A 361 -19.10 2.60 20.74
C ASN A 361 -19.84 1.26 20.96
N PHE A 362 -21.15 1.23 20.70
CA PHE A 362 -21.94 0.01 20.76
C PHE A 362 -21.50 -1.00 19.72
N GLY A 363 -21.27 -0.55 18.48
CA GLY A 363 -20.81 -1.38 17.36
C GLY A 363 -19.45 -2.02 17.61
N LEU A 364 -18.45 -1.26 18.04
CA LEU A 364 -17.11 -1.77 18.37
C LEU A 364 -17.18 -2.85 19.46
N ASN A 365 -17.91 -2.57 20.55
CA ASN A 365 -18.05 -3.51 21.65
C ASN A 365 -18.84 -4.77 21.24
N SER A 366 -19.83 -4.65 20.35
CA SER A 366 -20.63 -5.78 19.84
C SER A 366 -19.81 -6.66 18.89
N VAL A 367 -19.05 -6.06 17.96
CA VAL A 367 -18.13 -6.80 17.06
C VAL A 367 -17.05 -7.50 17.89
N ASN A 368 -16.49 -6.84 18.90
CA ASN A 368 -15.46 -7.44 19.77
C ASN A 368 -15.98 -8.71 20.48
N LYS A 369 -17.26 -8.74 20.87
CA LYS A 369 -17.90 -9.91 21.50
C LYS A 369 -18.31 -11.00 20.51
N THR A 370 -18.43 -10.70 19.22
CA THR A 370 -18.94 -11.62 18.19
C THR A 370 -17.79 -12.22 17.38
N LYS A 371 -17.25 -13.35 17.85
CA LYS A 371 -16.07 -14.02 17.24
C LYS A 371 -16.19 -14.20 15.71
N PHE A 372 -17.37 -14.58 15.21
CA PHE A 372 -17.58 -14.81 13.77
C PHE A 372 -17.40 -13.53 12.94
N LEU A 373 -18.02 -12.42 13.35
CA LEU A 373 -17.88 -11.12 12.66
C LEU A 373 -16.44 -10.63 12.72
N LYS A 374 -15.79 -10.74 13.87
CA LYS A 374 -14.40 -10.38 14.06
C LYS A 374 -13.47 -11.17 13.13
N ALA A 375 -13.62 -12.51 13.11
CA ALA A 375 -12.84 -13.37 12.22
C ALA A 375 -13.10 -13.08 10.74
N PHE A 376 -14.32 -12.74 10.35
CA PHE A 376 -14.64 -12.33 8.97
C PHE A 376 -13.85 -11.09 8.54
N PHE A 377 -13.87 -10.01 9.33
CA PHE A 377 -13.10 -8.81 9.03
C PHE A 377 -11.58 -9.06 9.02
N MET A 378 -11.08 -9.85 9.97
CA MET A 378 -9.66 -10.19 10.06
C MET A 378 -9.18 -10.97 8.85
N ARG A 379 -9.91 -11.98 8.39
CA ARG A 379 -9.57 -12.77 7.20
C ARG A 379 -9.57 -11.95 5.92
N HIS A 380 -10.46 -10.96 5.80
CA HIS A 380 -10.46 -10.03 4.67
C HIS A 380 -9.23 -9.11 4.71
N ALA A 381 -8.90 -8.56 5.86
CA ALA A 381 -7.74 -7.68 6.03
C ALA A 381 -6.40 -8.42 5.81
N SER A 382 -6.32 -9.69 6.22
CA SER A 382 -5.11 -10.52 6.05
C SER A 382 -4.93 -11.08 4.63
N GLY A 383 -5.89 -10.85 3.73
CA GLY A 383 -5.83 -11.36 2.34
C GLY A 383 -6.03 -12.87 2.22
N LEU A 384 -6.55 -13.52 3.26
CA LEU A 384 -6.74 -14.99 3.29
C LEU A 384 -7.97 -15.45 2.49
N ASN A 385 -8.92 -14.57 2.21
CA ASN A 385 -10.07 -14.89 1.38
C ASN A 385 -9.69 -14.70 -0.09
N LYS A 386 -9.45 -15.78 -0.80
CA LYS A 386 -9.43 -15.79 -2.27
C LYS A 386 -10.88 -15.71 -2.75
N PHE A 387 -11.23 -14.62 -3.43
CA PHE A 387 -12.47 -14.49 -4.21
C PHE A 387 -12.21 -14.78 -5.69
#